data_eddc67bdf11f54b18a69cfd208ee171b
#
_entry.id   eddc67bdf11f54b18a69cfd208ee171b
#
_cell.length_a   1.000
_cell.length_b   1.000
_cell.length_c   1.000
_cell.angle_alpha   90.00
_cell.angle_beta   90.00
_cell.angle_gamma   90.00
#
_symmetry.space_group_name_H-M   'P 1'
#
loop_
_entity.id
_entity.type
_entity.pdbx_description
1 polymer ?
#
loop_
_entity_poly.entity_id
_entity_poly.type
_entity_poly.pdbx_seq_one_letter_code
_entity_poly.pdbx_strand_id
1 'polypeptide(L)'
;AKKPSVEAVFHAYLLSLPGIKFVGHTHATTVNQILCSPRAQDFAVHRMFPDEIVCCSVASVFVPYTDPGLKLAQTIRSQTEAFVRKYQRQPRGILMKNHGIITLGATWQSLLSAKLMAEKAAKVFVGAAQLGGPEFFTEENIARIAGRPDEAYRQRALKM
;
A
#
# COMPACT_ATOMS: atom_id res chain seq x y z
N ALA A 1 -24.53 -23.37 7.00
CA ALA A 1 -23.18 -22.84 6.80
C ALA A 1 -23.26 -21.31 6.63
N LYS A 2 -22.37 -20.55 7.31
CA LYS A 2 -22.32 -19.09 7.14
C LYS A 2 -21.72 -18.79 5.76
N LYS A 3 -22.36 -17.90 5.00
CA LYS A 3 -21.84 -17.42 3.71
C LYS A 3 -20.59 -16.56 3.96
N PRO A 4 -19.46 -16.82 3.29
CA PRO A 4 -18.27 -15.99 3.44
C PRO A 4 -18.52 -14.57 2.92
N SER A 5 -17.78 -13.58 3.44
CA SER A 5 -17.78 -12.22 2.90
C SER A 5 -17.37 -12.21 1.42
N VAL A 6 -17.91 -11.29 0.65
CA VAL A 6 -17.49 -11.06 -0.75
C VAL A 6 -16.01 -10.73 -0.88
N GLU A 7 -15.38 -10.28 0.21
CA GLU A 7 -13.95 -9.93 0.27
C GLU A 7 -13.05 -11.11 0.67
N ALA A 8 -13.62 -12.23 1.12
CA ALA A 8 -12.85 -13.40 1.56
C ALA A 8 -11.89 -13.92 0.48
N VAL A 9 -12.27 -13.79 -0.80
CA VAL A 9 -11.48 -14.30 -1.92
C VAL A 9 -10.15 -13.56 -2.06
N PHE A 10 -10.14 -12.24 -2.01
CA PHE A 10 -8.88 -11.49 -2.10
C PHE A 10 -8.05 -11.63 -0.82
N HIS A 11 -8.67 -11.73 0.36
CA HIS A 11 -7.94 -12.03 1.60
C HIS A 11 -7.21 -13.37 1.52
N ALA A 12 -7.88 -14.43 1.03
CA ALA A 12 -7.28 -15.75 0.86
C ALA A 12 -6.09 -15.71 -0.12
N TYR A 13 -6.26 -15.04 -1.27
CA TYR A 13 -5.18 -14.85 -2.23
C TYR A 13 -3.97 -14.11 -1.60
N LEU A 14 -4.20 -12.99 -0.93
CA LEU A 14 -3.12 -12.18 -0.35
C LEU A 14 -2.39 -12.93 0.77
N LEU A 15 -3.08 -13.74 1.57
CA LEU A 15 -2.47 -14.61 2.57
C LEU A 15 -1.67 -15.77 1.96
N SER A 16 -1.88 -16.12 0.70
CA SER A 16 -1.08 -17.12 -0.01
C SER A 16 0.24 -16.59 -0.56
N LEU A 17 0.46 -15.27 -0.54
CA LEU A 17 1.69 -14.65 -1.03
C LEU A 17 2.89 -14.98 -0.12
N PRO A 18 4.08 -15.25 -0.71
CA PRO A 18 5.27 -15.56 0.08
C PRO A 18 5.59 -14.47 1.11
N GLY A 19 5.77 -14.88 2.37
CA GLY A 19 6.13 -13.99 3.46
C GLY A 19 4.99 -13.15 4.04
N ILE A 20 3.78 -13.19 3.49
CA ILE A 20 2.61 -12.48 4.03
C ILE A 20 1.87 -13.39 5.02
N LYS A 21 1.70 -12.91 6.26
CA LYS A 21 0.97 -13.61 7.33
C LYS A 21 -0.21 -12.81 7.87
N PHE A 22 -0.23 -11.51 7.58
CA PHE A 22 -1.26 -10.60 8.04
C PHE A 22 -1.76 -9.75 6.87
N VAL A 23 -3.07 -9.63 6.75
CA VAL A 23 -3.77 -8.80 5.77
C VAL A 23 -4.79 -7.96 6.51
N GLY A 24 -4.71 -6.64 6.38
CA GLY A 24 -5.65 -5.69 6.96
C GLY A 24 -6.31 -4.85 5.88
N HIS A 25 -7.64 -4.83 5.85
CA HIS A 25 -8.40 -3.95 4.97
C HIS A 25 -9.14 -2.89 5.77
N THR A 26 -9.03 -1.63 5.36
CA THR A 26 -9.68 -0.50 6.03
C THR A 26 -10.10 0.58 5.03
N HIS A 27 -11.11 1.35 5.42
CA HIS A 27 -11.59 2.53 4.70
C HIS A 27 -11.11 3.80 5.42
N ALA A 28 -9.78 3.94 5.61
CA ALA A 28 -9.18 5.07 6.32
C ALA A 28 -9.57 6.39 5.64
N THR A 29 -10.11 7.33 6.41
CA THR A 29 -10.77 8.54 5.87
C THR A 29 -9.86 9.36 4.99
N THR A 30 -8.64 9.70 5.44
CA THR A 30 -7.73 10.55 4.67
C THR A 30 -7.20 9.83 3.42
N VAL A 31 -6.97 8.52 3.51
CA VAL A 31 -6.62 7.71 2.33
C VAL A 31 -7.76 7.74 1.32
N ASN A 32 -9.01 7.57 1.77
CA ASN A 32 -10.18 7.60 0.89
C ASN A 32 -10.43 8.97 0.26
N GLN A 33 -10.10 10.08 0.93
CA GLN A 33 -10.14 11.41 0.31
C GLN A 33 -9.32 11.45 -0.98
N ILE A 34 -8.12 10.84 -0.97
CA ILE A 34 -7.26 10.76 -2.15
C ILE A 34 -7.80 9.73 -3.15
N LEU A 35 -8.21 8.54 -2.68
CA LEU A 35 -8.69 7.48 -3.55
C LEU A 35 -9.98 7.84 -4.30
N CYS A 36 -10.77 8.77 -3.78
CA CYS A 36 -11.95 9.35 -4.43
C CYS A 36 -11.63 10.57 -5.30
N SER A 37 -10.34 10.87 -5.53
CA SER A 37 -9.89 11.99 -6.35
C SER A 37 -9.23 11.53 -7.66
N PRO A 38 -9.03 12.45 -8.63
CA PRO A 38 -8.26 12.16 -9.84
C PRO A 38 -6.79 11.77 -9.55
N ARG A 39 -6.26 12.13 -8.36
CA ARG A 39 -4.87 11.92 -7.97
C ARG A 39 -4.60 10.61 -7.23
N ALA A 40 -5.56 9.69 -7.21
CA ALA A 40 -5.44 8.40 -6.53
C ALA A 40 -4.23 7.59 -7.00
N GLN A 41 -3.96 7.59 -8.31
CA GLN A 41 -2.80 6.87 -8.87
C GLN A 41 -1.49 7.53 -8.49
N ASP A 42 -1.39 8.86 -8.49
CA ASP A 42 -0.19 9.58 -8.06
C ASP A 42 0.23 9.19 -6.65
N PHE A 43 -0.72 9.16 -5.73
CA PHE A 43 -0.49 8.75 -4.34
C PHE A 43 -0.03 7.28 -4.23
N ALA A 44 -0.50 6.41 -5.10
CA ALA A 44 -0.10 5.00 -5.07
C ALA A 44 1.33 4.78 -5.56
N VAL A 45 1.73 5.44 -6.64
CA VAL A 45 2.97 5.11 -7.35
C VAL A 45 4.17 5.97 -6.97
N HIS A 46 3.94 7.13 -6.34
CA HIS A 46 5.00 8.04 -5.92
C HIS A 46 5.22 8.02 -4.40
N ARG A 47 6.31 8.65 -3.96
CA ARG A 47 6.67 8.82 -2.54
C ARG A 47 7.14 10.25 -2.28
N MET A 48 6.82 10.76 -1.08
CA MET A 48 7.06 12.15 -0.70
C MET A 48 8.16 12.32 0.36
N PHE A 49 8.39 11.30 1.20
CA PHE A 49 9.35 11.39 2.29
C PHE A 49 9.91 10.02 2.70
N PRO A 50 11.08 9.97 3.41
CA PRO A 50 11.79 8.72 3.67
C PRO A 50 10.99 7.67 4.45
N ASP A 51 10.31 8.05 5.54
CA ASP A 51 9.54 7.10 6.36
C ASP A 51 8.45 6.39 5.58
N GLU A 52 7.84 7.07 4.60
CA GLU A 52 6.85 6.46 3.72
C GLU A 52 7.45 5.31 2.92
N ILE A 53 8.67 5.50 2.40
CA ILE A 53 9.39 4.45 1.65
C ILE A 53 9.70 3.26 2.56
N VAL A 54 10.18 3.53 3.78
CA VAL A 54 10.54 2.50 4.76
C VAL A 54 9.33 1.65 5.15
N CYS A 55 8.20 2.28 5.45
CA CYS A 55 7.02 1.58 5.96
C CYS A 55 6.09 1.05 4.85
N CYS A 56 5.93 1.79 3.75
CA CYS A 56 4.99 1.49 2.67
C CYS A 56 5.66 0.92 1.42
N SER A 57 6.99 0.72 1.42
CA SER A 57 7.78 0.29 0.26
C SER A 57 7.90 1.38 -0.83
N VAL A 58 8.60 1.07 -1.91
CA VAL A 58 8.93 2.00 -3.02
C VAL A 58 7.70 2.54 -3.75
N ALA A 59 6.63 1.77 -3.77
CA ALA A 59 5.33 2.11 -4.33
C ALA A 59 4.26 1.26 -3.66
N SER A 60 3.00 1.58 -3.90
CA SER A 60 1.83 0.74 -3.57
C SER A 60 1.21 0.18 -4.86
N VAL A 61 0.52 -0.94 -4.75
CA VAL A 61 -0.31 -1.43 -5.85
C VAL A 61 -1.49 -0.48 -6.02
N PHE A 62 -1.76 -0.05 -7.24
CA PHE A 62 -2.97 0.69 -7.57
C PHE A 62 -3.98 -0.22 -8.25
N VAL A 63 -5.20 -0.24 -7.73
CA VAL A 63 -6.32 -1.00 -8.27
C VAL A 63 -7.38 0.01 -8.75
N PRO A 64 -7.69 0.06 -10.06
CA PRO A 64 -8.79 0.89 -10.55
C PRO A 64 -10.11 0.44 -9.95
N TYR A 65 -11.11 1.34 -9.92
CA TYR A 65 -12.42 0.97 -9.39
C TYR A 65 -12.96 -0.31 -10.04
N THR A 66 -13.37 -1.22 -9.20
CA THR A 66 -13.93 -2.51 -9.59
C THR A 66 -14.97 -2.90 -8.54
N ASP A 67 -16.13 -3.36 -8.97
CA ASP A 67 -17.18 -3.78 -8.05
C ASP A 67 -16.69 -4.89 -7.10
N PRO A 68 -17.09 -4.81 -5.81
CA PRO A 68 -16.74 -5.83 -4.82
C PRO A 68 -17.14 -7.24 -5.25
N GLY A 69 -16.34 -8.23 -4.88
CA GLY A 69 -16.57 -9.62 -5.20
C GLY A 69 -15.44 -10.25 -6.03
N LEU A 70 -15.76 -11.25 -6.84
CA LEU A 70 -14.78 -12.01 -7.59
C LEU A 70 -13.98 -11.16 -8.57
N LYS A 71 -14.63 -10.20 -9.25
CA LYS A 71 -13.97 -9.29 -10.21
C LYS A 71 -12.90 -8.45 -9.51
N LEU A 72 -13.21 -7.88 -8.34
CA LEU A 72 -12.24 -7.13 -7.54
C LEU A 72 -11.06 -8.02 -7.13
N ALA A 73 -11.32 -9.24 -6.68
CA ALA A 73 -10.27 -10.19 -6.30
C ALA A 73 -9.34 -10.54 -7.47
N GLN A 74 -9.88 -10.72 -8.67
CA GLN A 74 -9.11 -10.96 -9.89
C GLN A 74 -8.26 -9.73 -10.26
N THR A 75 -8.82 -8.53 -10.13
CA THR A 75 -8.08 -7.27 -10.42
C THR A 75 -6.96 -7.06 -9.40
N ILE A 76 -7.22 -7.27 -8.11
CA ILE A 76 -6.19 -7.21 -7.05
C ILE A 76 -5.06 -8.19 -7.37
N ARG A 77 -5.38 -9.43 -7.73
CA ARG A 77 -4.39 -10.44 -8.10
C ARG A 77 -3.53 -9.98 -9.29
N SER A 78 -4.15 -9.59 -10.39
CA SER A 78 -3.45 -9.15 -11.60
C SER A 78 -2.51 -7.95 -11.33
N GLN A 79 -2.98 -6.93 -10.60
CA GLN A 79 -2.19 -5.76 -10.26
C GLN A 79 -1.06 -6.08 -9.27
N THR A 80 -1.30 -6.98 -8.32
CA THR A 80 -0.26 -7.44 -7.39
C THR A 80 0.84 -8.24 -8.10
N GLU A 81 0.47 -9.14 -9.00
CA GLU A 81 1.44 -9.88 -9.82
C GLU A 81 2.26 -8.95 -10.72
N ALA A 82 1.63 -7.92 -11.32
CA ALA A 82 2.34 -6.91 -12.10
C ALA A 82 3.33 -6.10 -11.24
N PHE A 83 2.92 -5.73 -10.02
CA PHE A 83 3.79 -5.06 -9.06
C PHE A 83 5.00 -5.92 -8.69
N VAL A 84 4.80 -7.19 -8.37
CA VAL A 84 5.88 -8.12 -8.01
C VAL A 84 6.85 -8.30 -9.18
N ARG A 85 6.36 -8.42 -10.42
CA ARG A 85 7.23 -8.47 -11.60
C ARG A 85 8.07 -7.21 -11.78
N LYS A 86 7.47 -6.03 -11.57
CA LYS A 86 8.17 -4.73 -11.73
C LYS A 86 9.21 -4.48 -10.65
N TYR A 87 8.85 -4.69 -9.39
CA TYR A 87 9.66 -4.26 -8.25
C TYR A 87 10.43 -5.39 -7.56
N GLN A 88 10.24 -6.66 -7.97
CA GLN A 88 10.88 -7.85 -7.42
C GLN A 88 10.74 -7.97 -5.89
N ARG A 89 9.58 -7.55 -5.37
CA ARG A 89 9.22 -7.59 -3.94
C ARG A 89 7.71 -7.64 -3.73
N GLN A 90 7.30 -8.12 -2.55
CA GLN A 90 5.90 -8.08 -2.16
C GLN A 90 5.47 -6.63 -1.85
N PRO A 91 4.25 -6.22 -2.21
CA PRO A 91 3.72 -4.93 -1.81
C PRO A 91 3.44 -4.89 -0.31
N ARG A 92 3.51 -3.70 0.28
CA ARG A 92 3.04 -3.44 1.65
C ARG A 92 1.67 -2.77 1.69
N GLY A 93 1.27 -2.16 0.59
CA GLY A 93 -0.02 -1.50 0.44
C GLY A 93 -0.64 -1.72 -0.92
N ILE A 94 -1.96 -1.89 -0.94
CA ILE A 94 -2.79 -1.95 -2.14
C ILE A 94 -3.86 -0.88 -1.99
N LEU A 95 -3.89 0.07 -2.89
CA LEU A 95 -4.80 1.21 -2.90
C LEU A 95 -5.88 0.98 -3.95
N MET A 96 -7.11 0.86 -3.51
CA MET A 96 -8.27 0.59 -4.37
C MET A 96 -9.05 1.89 -4.59
N LYS A 97 -9.10 2.36 -5.84
CA LYS A 97 -9.81 3.59 -6.21
C LYS A 97 -11.27 3.53 -5.76
N ASN A 98 -11.76 4.62 -5.14
CA ASN A 98 -13.13 4.76 -4.62
C ASN A 98 -13.56 3.65 -3.63
N HIS A 99 -12.60 3.01 -2.94
CA HIS A 99 -12.93 1.94 -2.02
C HIS A 99 -12.15 2.05 -0.69
N GLY A 100 -10.86 1.76 -0.70
CA GLY A 100 -10.06 1.72 0.53
C GLY A 100 -8.65 1.22 0.32
N ILE A 101 -8.00 0.88 1.42
CA ILE A 101 -6.63 0.38 1.45
C ILE A 101 -6.57 -1.03 2.04
N ILE A 102 -5.71 -1.87 1.46
CA ILE A 102 -5.26 -3.13 2.06
C ILE A 102 -3.79 -2.97 2.42
N THR A 103 -3.41 -3.37 3.64
CA THR A 103 -2.03 -3.43 4.09
C THR A 103 -1.62 -4.86 4.37
N LEU A 104 -0.35 -5.17 4.07
CA LEU A 104 0.21 -6.51 4.12
C LEU A 104 1.44 -6.54 5.02
N GLY A 105 1.62 -7.62 5.78
CA GLY A 105 2.78 -7.77 6.64
C GLY A 105 3.15 -9.21 6.95
N ALA A 106 4.44 -9.45 7.19
CA ALA A 106 4.94 -10.70 7.74
C ALA A 106 4.67 -10.82 9.25
N THR A 107 4.50 -9.67 9.92
CA THR A 107 4.15 -9.53 11.33
C THR A 107 3.01 -8.56 11.50
N TRP A 108 2.34 -8.59 12.65
CA TRP A 108 1.33 -7.61 13.01
C TRP A 108 1.91 -6.18 13.04
N GLN A 109 3.13 -6.03 13.55
CA GLN A 109 3.83 -4.76 13.62
C GLN A 109 4.09 -4.17 12.23
N SER A 110 4.53 -5.00 11.27
CA SER A 110 4.78 -4.54 9.90
C SER A 110 3.49 -4.11 9.20
N LEU A 111 2.40 -4.82 9.40
CA LEU A 111 1.08 -4.45 8.88
C LEU A 111 0.61 -3.11 9.46
N LEU A 112 0.68 -2.98 10.80
CA LEU A 112 0.22 -1.78 11.49
C LEU A 112 1.07 -0.56 11.12
N SER A 113 2.39 -0.73 11.00
CA SER A 113 3.31 0.33 10.56
C SER A 113 2.95 0.82 9.16
N ALA A 114 2.70 -0.09 8.22
CA ALA A 114 2.29 0.27 6.87
C ALA A 114 0.95 1.03 6.86
N LYS A 115 -0.03 0.57 7.67
CA LYS A 115 -1.33 1.22 7.80
C LYS A 115 -1.23 2.64 8.35
N LEU A 116 -0.55 2.82 9.48
CA LEU A 116 -0.40 4.13 10.14
C LEU A 116 0.41 5.09 9.27
N MET A 117 1.45 4.60 8.60
CA MET A 117 2.25 5.42 7.69
C MET A 117 1.46 5.82 6.44
N ALA A 118 0.66 4.95 5.87
CA ALA A 118 -0.21 5.30 4.75
C ALA A 118 -1.21 6.41 5.14
N GLU A 119 -1.76 6.38 6.35
CA GLU A 119 -2.64 7.44 6.85
C GLU A 119 -1.87 8.76 7.07
N LYS A 120 -0.65 8.71 7.63
CA LYS A 120 0.24 9.88 7.73
C LYS A 120 0.55 10.45 6.34
N ALA A 121 0.96 9.60 5.40
CA ALA A 121 1.28 10.02 4.04
C ALA A 121 0.07 10.65 3.33
N ALA A 122 -1.12 10.11 3.53
CA ALA A 122 -2.34 10.68 2.99
C ALA A 122 -2.62 12.09 3.55
N LYS A 123 -2.42 12.30 4.86
CA LYS A 123 -2.55 13.65 5.47
C LYS A 123 -1.54 14.63 4.88
N VAL A 124 -0.30 14.21 4.71
CA VAL A 124 0.75 15.03 4.08
C VAL A 124 0.37 15.35 2.63
N PHE A 125 -0.09 14.36 1.87
CA PHE A 125 -0.52 14.56 0.47
C PHE A 125 -1.65 15.58 0.35
N VAL A 126 -2.70 15.44 1.17
CA VAL A 126 -3.85 16.35 1.19
C VAL A 126 -3.42 17.77 1.59
N GLY A 127 -2.57 17.90 2.61
CA GLY A 127 -2.01 19.19 3.02
C GLY A 127 -1.14 19.84 1.95
N ALA A 128 -0.24 19.08 1.33
CA ALA A 128 0.62 19.56 0.25
C ALA A 128 -0.19 19.99 -0.99
N ALA A 129 -1.31 19.32 -1.28
CA ALA A 129 -2.20 19.69 -2.38
C ALA A 129 -2.77 21.10 -2.22
N GLN A 130 -2.97 21.56 -0.98
CA GLN A 130 -3.43 22.92 -0.69
C GLN A 130 -2.32 23.98 -0.82
N LEU A 131 -1.07 23.55 -0.83
CA LEU A 131 0.13 24.40 -0.92
C LEU A 131 0.75 24.40 -2.34
N GLY A 132 0.03 23.97 -3.34
CA GLY A 132 0.51 23.91 -4.73
C GLY A 132 0.75 22.51 -5.26
N GLY A 133 0.64 21.49 -4.40
CA GLY A 133 0.74 20.08 -4.72
C GLY A 133 1.93 19.40 -4.03
N PRO A 134 1.88 18.07 -3.90
CA PRO A 134 3.02 17.33 -3.36
C PRO A 134 4.18 17.32 -4.35
N GLU A 135 5.40 17.52 -3.82
CA GLU A 135 6.64 17.24 -4.51
C GLU A 135 7.05 15.79 -4.24
N PHE A 136 7.27 15.04 -5.31
CA PHE A 136 7.61 13.62 -5.21
C PHE A 136 9.13 13.41 -5.28
N PHE A 137 9.59 12.39 -4.59
CA PHE A 137 10.95 11.91 -4.75
C PHE A 137 11.18 11.32 -6.13
N THR A 138 12.41 11.50 -6.64
CA THR A 138 12.87 10.81 -7.85
C THR A 138 13.02 9.31 -7.60
N GLU A 139 12.97 8.50 -8.65
CA GLU A 139 13.18 7.05 -8.53
C GLU A 139 14.56 6.72 -7.91
N GLU A 140 15.58 7.51 -8.23
CA GLU A 140 16.93 7.38 -7.65
C GLU A 140 16.92 7.57 -6.13
N ASN A 141 16.25 8.63 -5.63
CA ASN A 141 16.12 8.88 -4.20
C ASN A 141 15.35 7.76 -3.50
N ILE A 142 14.26 7.28 -4.11
CA ILE A 142 13.47 6.16 -3.58
C ILE A 142 14.33 4.89 -3.48
N ALA A 143 15.08 4.55 -4.55
CA ALA A 143 15.94 3.37 -4.57
C ALA A 143 17.05 3.47 -3.52
N ARG A 144 17.69 4.64 -3.39
CA ARG A 144 18.75 4.90 -2.39
C ARG A 144 18.23 4.72 -0.96
N ILE A 145 17.05 5.25 -0.64
CA ILE A 145 16.46 5.12 0.70
C ILE A 145 16.03 3.68 0.97
N ALA A 146 15.38 3.03 0.01
CA ALA A 146 14.94 1.64 0.13
C ALA A 146 16.08 0.63 0.27
N GLY A 147 17.30 0.98 -0.18
CA GLY A 147 18.51 0.14 -0.11
C GLY A 147 19.41 0.43 1.11
N ARG A 148 19.03 1.34 2.01
CA ARG A 148 19.88 1.71 3.17
C ARG A 148 20.03 0.56 4.18
N PRO A 149 21.29 0.18 4.52
CA PRO A 149 21.55 -0.91 5.47
C PRO A 149 21.06 -0.63 6.91
N ASP A 150 21.13 0.63 7.35
CA ASP A 150 20.66 1.07 8.67
C ASP A 150 19.14 0.93 8.80
N GLU A 151 18.38 1.25 7.74
CA GLU A 151 16.94 1.04 7.72
C GLU A 151 16.57 -0.45 7.68
N ALA A 152 17.31 -1.26 6.95
CA ALA A 152 17.13 -2.71 6.96
C ALA A 152 17.41 -3.32 8.35
N TYR A 153 18.42 -2.82 9.08
CA TYR A 153 18.69 -3.20 10.46
C TYR A 153 17.54 -2.79 11.39
N ARG A 154 17.10 -1.54 11.30
CA ARG A 154 15.99 -0.99 12.11
C ARG A 154 14.69 -1.76 11.90
N GLN A 155 14.33 -2.08 10.65
CA GLN A 155 13.16 -2.89 10.34
C GLN A 155 13.22 -4.27 11.00
N ARG A 156 14.39 -4.94 10.95
CA ARG A 156 14.58 -6.24 11.62
C ARG A 156 14.45 -6.12 13.14
N ALA A 157 15.09 -5.11 13.75
CA ALA A 157 15.05 -4.88 15.20
C ALA A 157 13.62 -4.61 15.71
N LEU A 158 12.82 -3.90 14.93
CA LEU A 158 11.43 -3.55 15.25
C LEU A 158 10.42 -4.59 14.75
N LYS A 159 10.87 -5.69 14.14
CA LYS A 159 10.02 -6.76 13.57
C LYS A 159 9.00 -6.21 12.53
N MET A 160 9.37 -5.19 11.78
CA MET A 160 8.54 -4.52 10.79
C MET A 160 8.55 -5.24 9.42
#